data_dfb450c6834602ba552eaf6601f5aa59
#
_entry.id   dfb450c6834602ba552eaf6601f5aa59
#
_cell.length_a   1.000
_cell.length_b   1.000
_cell.length_c   1.000
_cell.angle_alpha   90.00
_cell.angle_beta   90.00
_cell.angle_gamma   90.00
#
_symmetry.space_group_name_H-M   'P 1'
#
loop_
_entity.id
_entity.type
_entity.pdbx_description
1 polymer ?
#
loop_
_entity_poly.entity_id
_entity_poly.type
_entity_poly.pdbx_seq_one_letter_code
_entity_poly.pdbx_strand_id
1 'polypeptide(L)'
;MTESVAEPHSSNHKWIIGVSLASALAAGIVGFLIYSAVCPCERTPGTVLSGEQIDTPITDWHFANDAPLCQIEVQADITWSVNLNCMSDAQGQLYLSCARCDGKYWSTAALARPDKGRIRIAGKIYPVVLRRVTDPAELDIAW
;
A
#
# COMPACT_ATOMS: atom_id res chain seq x y z
N MET A 1 66.34 21.10 24.23
CA MET A 1 65.70 19.86 23.73
C MET A 1 64.21 20.05 23.96
N THR A 2 63.49 20.47 22.92
CA THR A 2 62.05 20.65 22.94
C THR A 2 61.44 19.52 22.15
N GLU A 3 60.74 18.63 22.84
CA GLU A 3 60.06 17.47 22.32
C GLU A 3 58.74 17.94 21.70
N SER A 4 58.62 17.79 20.39
CA SER A 4 57.40 18.10 19.66
C SER A 4 56.41 16.93 19.87
N VAL A 5 55.39 17.16 20.67
CA VAL A 5 54.26 16.23 20.83
C VAL A 5 53.38 16.35 19.58
N ALA A 6 53.38 15.30 18.77
CA ALA A 6 52.51 15.19 17.60
C ALA A 6 51.01 15.03 18.05
N GLU A 7 50.16 15.95 17.70
CA GLU A 7 48.71 15.83 17.90
C GLU A 7 48.12 14.65 17.11
N PRO A 8 47.27 13.83 17.72
CA PRO A 8 46.69 12.69 17.03
C PRO A 8 45.56 13.13 16.11
N HIS A 9 45.67 12.76 14.90
CA HIS A 9 44.82 12.71 13.73
C HIS A 9 43.31 12.67 13.98
N SER A 10 42.68 13.84 14.17
CA SER A 10 41.23 14.02 14.36
C SER A 10 40.39 13.82 13.05
N SER A 11 41.04 13.65 11.91
CA SER A 11 40.39 13.54 10.60
C SER A 11 39.65 12.21 10.38
N ASN A 12 40.22 11.11 10.82
CA ASN A 12 39.65 9.77 10.58
C ASN A 12 38.34 9.53 11.34
N HIS A 13 38.19 10.12 12.51
CA HIS A 13 36.99 9.93 13.33
C HIS A 13 35.73 10.56 12.71
N LYS A 14 35.84 11.75 12.14
CA LYS A 14 34.75 12.42 11.44
C LYS A 14 34.32 11.68 10.19
N TRP A 15 35.27 11.10 9.45
CA TRP A 15 35.01 10.30 8.26
C TRP A 15 34.29 8.98 8.60
N ILE A 16 34.73 8.28 9.66
CA ILE A 16 34.08 7.05 10.15
C ILE A 16 32.64 7.33 10.59
N ILE A 17 32.40 8.40 11.33
CA ILE A 17 31.05 8.80 11.76
C ILE A 17 30.17 9.11 10.54
N GLY A 18 30.69 9.84 9.56
CA GLY A 18 29.94 10.16 8.33
C GLY A 18 29.56 8.92 7.52
N VAL A 19 30.47 7.96 7.37
CA VAL A 19 30.19 6.69 6.65
C VAL A 19 29.19 5.85 7.43
N SER A 20 29.30 5.77 8.75
CA SER A 20 28.37 5.00 9.58
C SER A 20 26.94 5.57 9.52
N LEU A 21 26.78 6.89 9.57
CA LEU A 21 25.48 7.56 9.43
C LEU A 21 24.86 7.35 8.04
N ALA A 22 25.66 7.47 6.99
CA ALA A 22 25.21 7.23 5.62
C ALA A 22 24.76 5.77 5.41
N SER A 23 25.48 4.81 5.96
CA SER A 23 25.15 3.38 5.90
C SER A 23 23.87 3.07 6.66
N ALA A 24 23.68 3.65 7.84
CA ALA A 24 22.47 3.47 8.65
C ALA A 24 21.24 4.08 7.94
N LEU A 25 21.39 5.25 7.32
CA LEU A 25 20.32 5.89 6.55
C LEU A 25 19.95 5.06 5.32
N ALA A 26 20.94 4.56 4.58
CA ALA A 26 20.71 3.70 3.42
C ALA A 26 20.02 2.40 3.81
N ALA A 27 20.42 1.75 4.90
CA ALA A 27 19.76 0.55 5.41
C ALA A 27 18.31 0.83 5.84
N GLY A 28 18.05 1.97 6.48
CA GLY A 28 16.71 2.41 6.84
C GLY A 28 15.80 2.62 5.63
N ILE A 29 16.32 3.27 4.58
CA ILE A 29 15.57 3.48 3.33
C ILE A 29 15.26 2.15 2.64
N VAL A 30 16.24 1.27 2.51
CA VAL A 30 16.06 -0.06 1.90
C VAL A 30 15.05 -0.87 2.70
N GLY A 31 15.15 -0.88 4.04
CA GLY A 31 14.19 -1.57 4.90
C GLY A 31 12.78 -1.02 4.74
N PHE A 32 12.60 0.31 4.67
CA PHE A 32 11.31 0.94 4.42
C PHE A 32 10.74 0.59 3.04
N LEU A 33 11.57 0.58 1.99
CA LEU A 33 11.15 0.21 0.64
C LEU A 33 10.71 -1.26 0.56
N ILE A 34 11.44 -2.17 1.20
CA ILE A 34 11.06 -3.58 1.30
C ILE A 34 9.75 -3.72 2.06
N TYR A 35 9.61 -3.05 3.20
CA TYR A 35 8.40 -3.07 4.01
C TYR A 35 7.19 -2.57 3.22
N SER A 36 7.30 -1.43 2.53
CA SER A 36 6.22 -0.86 1.73
C SER A 36 5.88 -1.67 0.48
N ALA A 37 6.84 -2.44 -0.06
CA ALA A 37 6.59 -3.33 -1.20
C ALA A 37 5.85 -4.62 -0.79
N VAL A 38 6.04 -5.08 0.45
CA VAL A 38 5.39 -6.30 0.97
C VAL A 38 4.01 -6.01 1.57
N CYS A 39 3.80 -4.79 2.05
CA CYS A 39 2.54 -4.32 2.63
C CYS A 39 1.81 -3.39 1.66
N PRO A 40 0.47 -3.35 1.74
CA PRO A 40 -0.18 -2.51 2.76
C PRO A 40 -0.39 -3.29 4.06
N CYS A 41 0.26 -2.82 5.13
CA CYS A 41 0.13 -3.41 6.46
C CYS A 41 -0.63 -2.45 7.36
N GLU A 42 -1.77 -2.89 7.89
CA GLU A 42 -2.65 -2.10 8.74
C GLU A 42 -2.99 -0.72 8.14
N ARG A 43 -2.34 0.35 8.65
CA ARG A 43 -2.58 1.74 8.21
C ARG A 43 -1.52 2.27 7.24
N THR A 44 -0.47 1.51 6.97
CA THR A 44 0.62 1.93 6.09
C THR A 44 0.28 1.57 4.65
N PRO A 45 0.27 2.54 3.73
CA PRO A 45 0.09 2.26 2.31
C PRO A 45 1.25 1.42 1.77
N GLY A 46 0.93 0.56 0.81
CA GLY A 46 1.92 -0.17 0.01
C GLY A 46 1.99 0.35 -1.42
N THR A 47 2.72 -0.37 -2.25
CA THR A 47 2.84 -0.12 -3.68
C THR A 47 2.14 -1.24 -4.47
N VAL A 48 2.87 -2.07 -5.16
CA VAL A 48 2.34 -3.17 -5.97
C VAL A 48 1.92 -4.33 -5.08
N LEU A 49 0.70 -4.82 -5.26
CA LEU A 49 0.23 -6.03 -4.58
C LEU A 49 0.94 -7.27 -5.14
N SER A 50 1.37 -8.15 -4.23
CA SER A 50 1.93 -9.46 -4.55
C SER A 50 0.94 -10.57 -4.18
N GLY A 51 0.87 -11.62 -4.99
CA GLY A 51 -0.01 -12.76 -4.76
C GLY A 51 -0.31 -13.52 -6.04
N GLU A 52 -1.15 -14.55 -5.94
CA GLU A 52 -1.63 -15.32 -7.08
C GLU A 52 -2.54 -14.46 -7.95
N GLN A 53 -2.22 -14.33 -9.25
CA GLN A 53 -3.03 -13.55 -10.19
C GLN A 53 -4.18 -14.41 -10.70
N ILE A 54 -5.40 -13.89 -10.64
CA ILE A 54 -6.61 -14.54 -11.15
C ILE A 54 -7.15 -13.70 -12.30
N ASP A 55 -6.98 -14.20 -13.50
CA ASP A 55 -7.42 -13.51 -14.73
C ASP A 55 -8.86 -13.85 -15.13
N THR A 56 -9.45 -14.86 -14.47
CA THR A 56 -10.85 -15.24 -14.72
C THR A 56 -11.78 -14.17 -14.13
N PRO A 57 -12.71 -13.65 -14.92
CA PRO A 57 -13.71 -12.72 -14.43
C PRO A 57 -14.52 -13.31 -13.27
N ILE A 58 -14.63 -12.55 -12.19
CA ILE A 58 -15.42 -12.92 -11.01
C ILE A 58 -16.77 -12.20 -11.09
N THR A 59 -17.84 -12.96 -11.00
CA THR A 59 -19.22 -12.47 -10.98
C THR A 59 -19.88 -12.58 -9.60
N ASP A 60 -19.29 -13.38 -8.73
CA ASP A 60 -19.77 -13.62 -7.36
C ASP A 60 -18.63 -13.42 -6.36
N TRP A 61 -18.78 -12.39 -5.51
CA TRP A 61 -17.79 -11.98 -4.52
C TRP A 61 -18.16 -12.38 -3.09
N HIS A 62 -19.10 -13.31 -2.86
CA HIS A 62 -19.51 -13.70 -1.52
C HIS A 62 -18.34 -14.12 -0.63
N PHE A 63 -17.30 -14.72 -1.20
CA PHE A 63 -16.09 -15.10 -0.46
C PHE A 63 -15.33 -13.90 0.15
N ALA A 64 -15.62 -12.67 -0.29
CA ALA A 64 -15.03 -11.47 0.31
C ALA A 64 -15.53 -11.24 1.74
N ASN A 65 -16.71 -11.75 2.09
CA ASN A 65 -17.28 -11.62 3.44
C ASN A 65 -16.50 -12.43 4.49
N ASP A 66 -15.73 -13.43 4.05
CA ASP A 66 -14.90 -14.25 4.94
C ASP A 66 -13.51 -13.62 5.17
N ALA A 67 -13.15 -12.57 4.43
CA ALA A 67 -11.88 -11.90 4.54
C ALA A 67 -11.97 -10.72 5.52
N PRO A 68 -11.07 -10.63 6.52
CA PRO A 68 -11.13 -9.53 7.49
C PRO A 68 -10.81 -8.17 6.88
N LEU A 69 -9.97 -8.16 5.84
CA LEU A 69 -9.56 -6.97 5.09
C LEU A 69 -9.23 -7.35 3.65
N CYS A 70 -9.53 -6.43 2.73
CA CYS A 70 -9.05 -6.47 1.35
C CYS A 70 -8.00 -5.40 1.13
N GLN A 71 -7.19 -5.59 0.10
CA GLN A 71 -6.19 -4.62 -0.30
C GLN A 71 -6.47 -4.19 -1.72
N ILE A 72 -6.73 -2.90 -1.90
CA ILE A 72 -6.92 -2.32 -3.23
C ILE A 72 -5.62 -1.71 -3.73
N GLU A 73 -5.29 -1.98 -4.97
CA GLU A 73 -4.22 -1.31 -5.70
C GLU A 73 -4.84 -0.44 -6.78
N VAL A 74 -4.35 0.78 -6.87
CA VAL A 74 -4.79 1.78 -7.86
C VAL A 74 -3.58 2.34 -8.60
N GLN A 75 -3.80 2.70 -9.86
CA GLN A 75 -2.79 3.34 -10.69
C GLN A 75 -2.86 4.85 -10.50
N ALA A 76 -1.90 5.41 -9.79
CA ALA A 76 -1.66 6.84 -9.66
C ALA A 76 -0.38 7.23 -10.43
N ASP A 77 0.31 8.31 -10.05
CA ASP A 77 1.65 8.63 -10.59
C ASP A 77 2.65 7.52 -10.23
N ILE A 78 2.50 7.00 -9.02
CA ILE A 78 3.10 5.73 -8.60
C ILE A 78 1.97 4.77 -8.23
N THR A 79 2.17 3.47 -8.41
CA THR A 79 1.21 2.46 -7.97
C THR A 79 1.05 2.55 -6.46
N TRP A 80 -0.20 2.58 -5.99
CA TRP A 80 -0.53 2.78 -4.59
C TRP A 80 -1.52 1.73 -4.10
N SER A 81 -1.26 1.13 -2.95
CA SER A 81 -2.17 0.15 -2.37
C SER A 81 -2.52 0.47 -0.92
N VAL A 82 -3.76 0.14 -0.53
CA VAL A 82 -4.29 0.39 0.82
C VAL A 82 -5.18 -0.76 1.27
N ASN A 83 -5.28 -0.93 2.59
CA ASN A 83 -6.24 -1.83 3.21
C ASN A 83 -7.61 -1.15 3.32
N LEU A 84 -8.65 -1.88 2.99
CA LEU A 84 -10.05 -1.47 3.08
C LEU A 84 -10.89 -2.58 3.69
N ASN A 85 -12.05 -2.24 4.23
CA ASN A 85 -13.07 -3.23 4.49
C ASN A 85 -13.72 -3.61 3.16
N CYS A 86 -13.97 -4.90 2.96
CA CYS A 86 -14.73 -5.39 1.82
C CYS A 86 -15.90 -6.25 2.28
N MET A 87 -16.95 -6.20 1.50
CA MET A 87 -18.17 -6.96 1.71
C MET A 87 -18.83 -7.21 0.36
N SER A 88 -19.62 -8.24 0.26
CA SER A 88 -20.51 -8.44 -0.88
C SER A 88 -21.95 -8.43 -0.42
N ASP A 89 -22.83 -7.94 -1.27
CA ASP A 89 -24.28 -8.03 -1.08
C ASP A 89 -24.82 -9.43 -1.40
N ALA A 90 -26.13 -9.59 -1.25
CA ALA A 90 -26.84 -10.84 -1.53
C ALA A 90 -26.81 -11.26 -3.01
N GLN A 91 -26.43 -10.37 -3.91
CA GLN A 91 -26.28 -10.60 -5.34
C GLN A 91 -24.82 -10.92 -5.74
N GLY A 92 -23.89 -10.92 -4.77
CA GLY A 92 -22.46 -11.15 -5.00
C GLY A 92 -21.71 -9.93 -5.54
N GLN A 93 -22.30 -8.72 -5.48
CA GLN A 93 -21.60 -7.49 -5.86
C GLN A 93 -20.61 -7.09 -4.76
N LEU A 94 -19.37 -6.80 -5.13
CA LEU A 94 -18.33 -6.36 -4.19
C LEU A 94 -18.44 -4.87 -3.87
N TYR A 95 -18.38 -4.55 -2.60
CA TYR A 95 -18.28 -3.19 -2.07
C TYR A 95 -17.02 -3.01 -1.22
N LEU A 96 -16.43 -1.83 -1.30
CA LEU A 96 -15.26 -1.44 -0.52
C LEU A 96 -15.61 -0.22 0.32
N SER A 97 -15.27 -0.25 1.60
CA SER A 97 -15.52 0.87 2.49
C SER A 97 -14.30 1.32 3.27
N CYS A 98 -14.29 2.59 3.63
CA CYS A 98 -13.30 3.20 4.51
C CYS A 98 -13.92 4.37 5.28
N ALA A 99 -13.37 4.69 6.45
CA ALA A 99 -13.89 5.74 7.33
C ALA A 99 -13.95 7.14 6.69
N ARG A 100 -13.05 7.45 5.77
CA ARG A 100 -13.00 8.70 4.97
C ARG A 100 -12.33 8.39 3.65
N CYS A 101 -13.12 8.05 2.63
CA CYS A 101 -12.58 7.77 1.30
C CYS A 101 -12.37 9.04 0.48
N ASP A 102 -13.18 10.06 0.70
CA ASP A 102 -13.15 11.30 -0.07
C ASP A 102 -11.86 12.08 0.09
N GLY A 103 -11.34 12.56 -1.04
CA GLY A 103 -10.15 13.39 -1.10
C GLY A 103 -8.84 12.69 -0.75
N LYS A 104 -8.85 11.38 -0.52
CA LYS A 104 -7.60 10.64 -0.36
C LYS A 104 -6.93 10.41 -1.71
N TYR A 105 -5.61 10.37 -1.72
CA TYR A 105 -4.81 10.18 -2.93
C TYR A 105 -5.24 8.93 -3.72
N TRP A 106 -5.35 7.80 -3.04
CA TRP A 106 -5.75 6.55 -3.68
C TRP A 106 -7.18 6.57 -4.25
N SER A 107 -8.14 7.19 -3.55
CA SER A 107 -9.54 7.26 -4.01
C SER A 107 -9.69 8.18 -5.20
N THR A 108 -8.95 9.29 -5.24
CA THR A 108 -8.88 10.18 -6.41
C THR A 108 -8.27 9.45 -7.61
N ALA A 109 -7.19 8.70 -7.41
CA ALA A 109 -6.57 7.90 -8.46
C ALA A 109 -7.49 6.79 -8.98
N ALA A 110 -8.23 6.12 -8.09
CA ALA A 110 -9.22 5.11 -8.45
C ALA A 110 -10.32 5.65 -9.38
N LEU A 111 -10.80 6.87 -9.10
CA LEU A 111 -11.82 7.53 -9.95
C LEU A 111 -11.24 8.02 -11.27
N ALA A 112 -9.99 8.44 -11.31
CA ALA A 112 -9.32 8.90 -12.53
C ALA A 112 -9.01 7.75 -13.51
N ARG A 113 -8.75 6.54 -12.98
CA ARG A 113 -8.40 5.35 -13.77
C ARG A 113 -9.13 4.12 -13.23
N PRO A 114 -10.47 4.07 -13.37
CA PRO A 114 -11.31 3.06 -12.73
C PRO A 114 -11.06 1.63 -13.24
N ASP A 115 -10.57 1.48 -14.46
CA ASP A 115 -10.25 0.20 -15.11
C ASP A 115 -8.87 -0.36 -14.75
N LYS A 116 -8.09 0.35 -13.93
CA LYS A 116 -6.73 -0.03 -13.51
C LYS A 116 -6.66 -0.50 -12.06
N GLY A 117 -7.81 -0.81 -11.47
CA GLY A 117 -7.88 -1.35 -10.12
C GLY A 117 -7.51 -2.83 -10.06
N ARG A 118 -6.80 -3.23 -9.00
CA ARG A 118 -6.62 -4.63 -8.64
C ARG A 118 -6.94 -4.80 -7.16
N ILE A 119 -7.59 -5.90 -6.79
CA ILE A 119 -7.91 -6.18 -5.40
C ILE A 119 -7.27 -7.51 -4.98
N ARG A 120 -6.68 -7.53 -3.79
CA ARG A 120 -6.20 -8.75 -3.16
C ARG A 120 -7.14 -9.15 -2.04
N ILE A 121 -7.67 -10.38 -2.12
CA ILE A 121 -8.51 -11.01 -1.11
C ILE A 121 -7.94 -12.40 -0.83
N ALA A 122 -7.67 -12.72 0.41
CA ALA A 122 -7.12 -14.01 0.84
C ALA A 122 -5.89 -14.47 0.01
N GLY A 123 -4.99 -13.53 -0.31
CA GLY A 123 -3.74 -13.80 -1.05
C GLY A 123 -3.88 -13.88 -2.57
N LYS A 124 -5.09 -13.82 -3.11
CA LYS A 124 -5.37 -13.83 -4.56
C LYS A 124 -5.67 -12.43 -5.06
N ILE A 125 -5.21 -12.10 -6.26
CA ILE A 125 -5.32 -10.77 -6.86
C ILE A 125 -6.24 -10.85 -8.08
N TYR A 126 -7.23 -9.98 -8.10
CA TYR A 126 -8.26 -9.92 -9.13
C TYR A 126 -8.24 -8.53 -9.79
N PRO A 127 -8.34 -8.43 -11.13
CA PRO A 127 -8.59 -7.16 -11.78
C PRO A 127 -10.03 -6.70 -11.49
N VAL A 128 -10.20 -5.42 -11.19
CA VAL A 128 -11.51 -4.84 -10.90
C VAL A 128 -11.68 -3.49 -11.57
N VAL A 129 -12.92 -3.16 -11.91
CA VAL A 129 -13.32 -1.82 -12.34
C VAL A 129 -13.98 -1.13 -11.13
N LEU A 130 -13.44 0.03 -10.75
CA LEU A 130 -13.87 0.76 -9.57
C LEU A 130 -14.84 1.86 -9.93
N ARG A 131 -15.93 1.98 -9.19
CA ARG A 131 -16.84 3.13 -9.25
C ARG A 131 -17.17 3.62 -7.86
N ARG A 132 -17.51 4.87 -7.76
CA ARG A 132 -18.04 5.43 -6.53
C ARG A 132 -19.53 5.20 -6.43
N VAL A 133 -19.98 4.67 -5.31
CA VAL A 133 -21.39 4.59 -4.97
C VAL A 133 -21.80 5.90 -4.29
N THR A 134 -22.83 6.54 -4.84
CA THR A 134 -23.40 7.79 -4.32
C THR A 134 -24.93 7.70 -4.17
N ASP A 135 -25.55 6.69 -4.76
CA ASP A 135 -26.99 6.44 -4.61
C ASP A 135 -27.29 5.94 -3.20
N PRO A 136 -28.13 6.63 -2.42
CA PRO A 136 -28.52 6.20 -1.07
C PRO A 136 -29.12 4.79 -1.03
N ALA A 137 -29.93 4.41 -2.01
CA ALA A 137 -30.53 3.09 -2.06
C ALA A 137 -29.49 1.97 -2.25
N GLU A 138 -28.46 2.23 -3.05
CA GLU A 138 -27.35 1.31 -3.22
C GLU A 138 -26.45 1.26 -1.96
N LEU A 139 -26.25 2.39 -1.28
CA LEU A 139 -25.53 2.44 -0.01
C LEU A 139 -26.23 1.63 1.07
N ASP A 140 -27.56 1.68 1.12
CA ASP A 140 -28.36 0.89 2.07
C ASP A 140 -28.26 -0.63 1.82
N ILE A 141 -28.04 -1.05 0.57
CA ILE A 141 -27.79 -2.46 0.22
C ILE A 141 -26.39 -2.92 0.64
N ALA A 142 -25.42 -2.01 0.58
CA ALA A 142 -24.02 -2.30 0.87
C ALA A 142 -23.69 -2.35 2.36
N TRP A 143 -24.61 -1.95 3.24
CA TRP A 143 -24.45 -1.93 4.72
C TRP A 143 -25.40 -2.90 5.40
#